data_6b618d649c3658a917e212537c718ce2
#
_entry.id   6b618d649c3658a917e212537c718ce2
#
_cell.length_a   1.000
_cell.length_b   1.000
_cell.length_c   1.000
_cell.angle_alpha   90.00
_cell.angle_beta   90.00
_cell.angle_gamma   90.00
#
_symmetry.space_group_name_H-M   'P 1'
#
loop_
_entity.id
_entity.type
_entity.pdbx_description
1 polymer ?
#
loop_
_entity_poly.entity_id
_entity_poly.type
_entity_poly.pdbx_seq_one_letter_code
_entity_poly.pdbx_strand_id
1 'polypeptide(L)'
;MTARIPFLLAAFLFTTCTSPRKVFFIPDAQNYQQEQPGLSKSWQVIESQNGSGEDGLPAWVRGYFDGGIKRIETLDAYHDKYVFVGKNRGDNFHALQQWANGFTVAQDLPRLIVQRVEWRLVAAAALYPDDEYGEFFPYMIRRVSDEEYPEAVKENIFWTKQRKIPDEEENADSETPPEDIVVEQTDRYEFLVLFSIDKDTFQTQMQNIMADIKTTIAPTREQTTATNKIRLNFFEGF
;
A
#
# COMPACT_ATOMS: atom_id res chain seq x y z
N MET A 1 -12.45 5.13 83.49
CA MET A 1 -12.46 4.07 82.40
C MET A 1 -12.86 4.78 81.10
N THR A 2 -11.87 5.15 80.29
CA THR A 2 -12.09 5.84 79.01
C THR A 2 -11.68 4.93 77.89
N ALA A 3 -12.69 4.43 77.14
CA ALA A 3 -12.49 3.63 75.95
C ALA A 3 -12.07 4.47 74.77
N ARG A 4 -10.90 4.19 74.20
CA ARG A 4 -10.41 4.80 72.93
C ARG A 4 -10.85 3.89 71.79
N ILE A 5 -11.63 4.45 70.84
CA ILE A 5 -12.00 3.81 69.59
C ILE A 5 -10.90 4.18 68.58
N PRO A 6 -10.27 3.18 67.89
CA PRO A 6 -9.34 3.51 66.82
C PRO A 6 -10.12 3.77 65.53
N PHE A 7 -9.83 4.94 64.92
CA PHE A 7 -10.31 5.35 63.61
C PHE A 7 -9.53 4.58 62.55
N LEU A 8 -10.18 3.65 61.87
CA LEU A 8 -9.62 2.90 60.73
C LEU A 8 -9.76 3.77 59.47
N LEU A 9 -8.66 4.34 59.03
CA LEU A 9 -8.58 5.10 57.76
C LEU A 9 -8.52 4.10 56.61
N ALA A 10 -9.63 3.89 55.93
CA ALA A 10 -9.67 3.10 54.70
C ALA A 10 -9.11 3.96 53.52
N ALA A 11 -7.89 3.68 53.12
CA ALA A 11 -7.29 4.25 51.92
C ALA A 11 -7.90 3.58 50.68
N PHE A 12 -8.82 4.26 50.02
CA PHE A 12 -9.27 3.88 48.67
C PHE A 12 -8.16 4.13 47.64
N LEU A 13 -7.46 3.06 47.26
CA LEU A 13 -6.57 3.09 46.10
C LEU A 13 -7.45 3.11 44.84
N PHE A 14 -7.64 4.27 44.27
CA PHE A 14 -8.12 4.41 42.90
C PHE A 14 -7.04 3.88 41.94
N THR A 15 -7.11 2.60 41.60
CA THR A 15 -6.41 2.08 40.44
C THR A 15 -7.06 2.66 39.18
N THR A 16 -6.52 3.76 38.68
CA THR A 16 -6.82 4.25 37.34
C THR A 16 -6.30 3.21 36.37
N CYS A 17 -7.19 2.35 35.86
CA CYS A 17 -6.94 1.55 34.66
C CYS A 17 -6.77 2.53 33.48
N THR A 18 -5.57 3.01 33.27
CA THR A 18 -5.19 3.58 31.99
C THR A 18 -5.11 2.42 31.02
N SER A 19 -6.19 2.18 30.25
CA SER A 19 -6.13 1.34 29.06
C SER A 19 -4.94 1.80 28.21
N PRO A 20 -4.03 0.89 27.82
CA PRO A 20 -2.96 1.30 26.92
C PRO A 20 -3.65 1.83 25.65
N ARG A 21 -3.48 3.13 25.38
CA ARG A 21 -3.81 3.70 24.09
C ARG A 21 -3.10 2.83 23.07
N LYS A 22 -3.85 2.08 22.27
CA LYS A 22 -3.31 1.49 21.05
C LYS A 22 -2.89 2.67 20.20
N VAL A 23 -1.63 3.02 20.27
CA VAL A 23 -1.00 3.92 19.30
C VAL A 23 -1.10 3.15 18.00
N PHE A 24 -2.08 3.51 17.16
CA PHE A 24 -2.06 3.11 15.77
C PHE A 24 -0.82 3.77 15.18
N PHE A 25 0.18 2.95 14.92
CA PHE A 25 1.36 3.37 14.20
C PHE A 25 0.90 3.76 12.80
N ILE A 26 0.70 5.06 12.58
CA ILE A 26 0.67 5.61 11.23
C ILE A 26 2.12 5.59 10.80
N PRO A 27 2.52 4.71 9.88
CA PRO A 27 3.90 4.70 9.42
C PRO A 27 4.23 6.10 8.93
N ASP A 28 5.39 6.61 9.32
CA ASP A 28 5.88 7.91 8.88
C ASP A 28 5.65 8.06 7.38
N ALA A 29 4.98 9.12 6.95
CA ALA A 29 4.72 9.40 5.54
C ALA A 29 6.01 9.39 4.68
N GLN A 30 7.18 9.55 5.32
CA GLN A 30 8.50 9.43 4.70
C GLN A 30 8.92 7.97 4.43
N ASN A 31 8.39 6.99 5.16
CA ASN A 31 8.65 5.56 4.92
C ASN A 31 7.66 4.93 3.93
N TYR A 32 6.56 5.61 3.61
CA TYR A 32 5.73 5.33 2.44
C TYR A 32 6.25 6.02 1.17
N GLN A 33 7.55 6.27 1.07
CA GLN A 33 8.10 6.29 -0.27
C GLN A 33 7.70 4.93 -0.85
N GLN A 34 6.58 4.95 -1.63
CA GLN A 34 6.36 3.91 -2.60
C GLN A 34 7.75 3.48 -3.03
N GLU A 35 8.10 2.18 -2.85
CA GLU A 35 9.08 1.62 -3.77
C GLU A 35 8.60 2.12 -5.11
N GLN A 36 9.31 3.10 -5.67
CA GLN A 36 8.86 3.71 -6.91
C GLN A 36 8.65 2.54 -7.83
N PRO A 37 7.42 2.35 -8.34
CA PRO A 37 7.17 1.29 -9.28
C PRO A 37 7.99 1.66 -10.50
N GLY A 38 9.14 1.15 -10.55
CA GLY A 38 10.11 1.38 -11.59
C GLY A 38 11.04 0.19 -11.56
N LEU A 39 11.60 -0.17 -12.68
CA LEU A 39 12.87 -0.88 -12.69
C LEU A 39 13.79 -0.01 -11.84
N SER A 40 14.19 -0.49 -10.66
CA SER A 40 15.33 0.11 -9.98
C SER A 40 16.43 0.26 -11.02
N LYS A 41 17.12 1.41 -11.08
CA LYS A 41 18.23 1.63 -12.01
C LYS A 41 19.26 0.50 -11.99
N SER A 42 19.26 -0.30 -10.91
CA SER A 42 20.11 -1.46 -10.71
C SER A 42 19.62 -2.75 -11.39
N TRP A 43 18.47 -2.75 -12.11
CA TRP A 43 17.93 -3.96 -12.73
C TRP A 43 17.52 -3.71 -14.16
N GLN A 44 17.88 -4.63 -15.06
CA GLN A 44 17.53 -4.62 -16.48
C GLN A 44 16.65 -5.83 -16.81
N VAL A 45 15.59 -5.62 -17.58
CA VAL A 45 14.80 -6.72 -18.14
C VAL A 45 15.60 -7.41 -19.24
N ILE A 46 15.90 -8.69 -19.05
CA ILE A 46 16.63 -9.52 -20.03
C ILE A 46 15.70 -10.45 -20.80
N GLU A 47 14.57 -10.81 -20.22
CA GLU A 47 13.57 -11.70 -20.80
C GLU A 47 12.18 -11.36 -20.26
N SER A 48 11.14 -11.59 -21.04
CA SER A 48 9.75 -11.40 -20.64
C SER A 48 8.85 -12.46 -21.26
N GLN A 49 7.61 -12.50 -20.83
CA GLN A 49 6.59 -13.41 -21.36
C GLN A 49 6.45 -13.35 -22.89
N ASN A 50 6.74 -12.21 -23.51
CA ASN A 50 6.56 -11.99 -24.96
C ASN A 50 7.90 -11.95 -25.73
N GLY A 51 9.04 -12.25 -25.08
CA GLY A 51 10.33 -12.27 -25.76
C GLY A 51 11.47 -11.62 -24.96
N SER A 52 12.56 -11.32 -25.64
CA SER A 52 13.76 -10.78 -25.00
C SER A 52 13.68 -9.27 -24.82
N GLY A 53 14.21 -8.79 -23.68
CA GLY A 53 14.34 -7.38 -23.37
C GLY A 53 13.01 -6.64 -23.17
N GLU A 54 13.07 -5.32 -23.30
CA GLU A 54 11.94 -4.42 -23.03
C GLU A 54 10.94 -4.31 -24.20
N ASP A 55 11.34 -4.68 -25.43
CA ASP A 55 10.50 -4.56 -26.62
C ASP A 55 9.23 -5.43 -26.55
N GLY A 56 9.28 -6.54 -25.82
CA GLY A 56 8.16 -7.43 -25.59
C GLY A 56 7.18 -6.99 -24.49
N LEU A 57 7.42 -5.86 -23.81
CA LEU A 57 6.59 -5.43 -22.69
C LEU A 57 5.25 -4.84 -23.19
N PRO A 58 4.10 -5.30 -22.68
CA PRO A 58 2.81 -4.64 -22.91
C PRO A 58 2.82 -3.19 -22.42
N ALA A 59 1.98 -2.34 -23.01
CA ALA A 59 1.91 -0.92 -22.67
C ALA A 59 1.68 -0.68 -21.17
N TRP A 60 0.85 -1.49 -20.51
CA TRP A 60 0.58 -1.35 -19.08
C TRP A 60 1.80 -1.71 -18.21
N VAL A 61 2.61 -2.71 -18.61
CA VAL A 61 3.84 -3.09 -17.89
C VAL A 61 4.89 -1.99 -18.03
N ARG A 62 5.07 -1.47 -19.26
CA ARG A 62 5.92 -0.30 -19.49
C ARG A 62 5.47 0.89 -18.66
N GLY A 63 4.17 1.23 -18.72
CA GLY A 63 3.60 2.29 -17.89
C GLY A 63 3.84 2.09 -16.40
N TYR A 64 3.71 0.83 -15.92
CA TYR A 64 4.00 0.51 -14.52
C TYR A 64 5.46 0.76 -14.16
N PHE A 65 6.40 0.35 -15.00
CA PHE A 65 7.83 0.58 -14.77
C PHE A 65 8.23 2.07 -14.88
N ASP A 66 7.59 2.83 -15.77
CA ASP A 66 7.89 4.24 -15.99
C ASP A 66 7.32 5.19 -14.93
N GLY A 67 6.17 4.87 -14.36
CA GLY A 67 5.47 5.80 -13.45
C GLY A 67 4.36 5.17 -12.60
N GLY A 68 4.38 3.84 -12.44
CA GLY A 68 3.48 3.13 -11.56
C GLY A 68 2.05 3.08 -12.05
N ILE A 69 1.16 2.83 -11.09
CA ILE A 69 -0.29 2.72 -11.37
C ILE A 69 -0.85 3.98 -12.02
N LYS A 70 -0.35 5.16 -11.65
CA LYS A 70 -0.80 6.43 -12.22
C LYS A 70 -0.50 6.50 -13.72
N ARG A 71 0.64 6.01 -14.16
CA ARG A 71 0.97 5.96 -15.57
C ARG A 71 0.11 4.97 -16.35
N ILE A 72 -0.25 3.83 -15.74
CA ILE A 72 -1.20 2.89 -16.35
C ILE A 72 -2.56 3.58 -16.55
N GLU A 73 -3.05 4.31 -15.55
CA GLU A 73 -4.35 5.01 -15.59
C GLU A 73 -4.42 6.13 -16.63
N THR A 74 -3.29 6.52 -17.26
CA THR A 74 -3.28 7.46 -18.40
C THR A 74 -3.40 6.76 -19.75
N LEU A 75 -3.32 5.42 -19.81
CA LEU A 75 -3.49 4.68 -21.06
C LEU A 75 -4.97 4.63 -21.45
N ASP A 76 -5.28 4.69 -22.75
CA ASP A 76 -6.66 4.70 -23.26
C ASP A 76 -7.51 3.52 -22.74
N ALA A 77 -6.90 2.35 -22.52
CA ALA A 77 -7.59 1.17 -22.01
C ALA A 77 -7.99 1.26 -20.52
N TYR A 78 -7.42 2.22 -19.77
CA TYR A 78 -7.58 2.33 -18.32
C TYR A 78 -7.90 3.75 -17.82
N HIS A 79 -8.14 4.70 -18.71
CA HIS A 79 -8.35 6.12 -18.33
C HIS A 79 -9.61 6.33 -17.47
N ASP A 80 -10.61 5.47 -17.61
CA ASP A 80 -11.86 5.44 -16.85
C ASP A 80 -11.84 4.44 -15.69
N LYS A 81 -10.70 3.83 -15.41
CA LYS A 81 -10.54 2.80 -14.39
C LYS A 81 -9.53 3.22 -13.31
N TYR A 82 -9.74 2.73 -12.09
CA TYR A 82 -8.68 2.60 -11.11
C TYR A 82 -8.00 1.25 -11.29
N VAL A 83 -6.66 1.25 -11.32
CA VAL A 83 -5.90 0.02 -11.45
C VAL A 83 -5.12 -0.31 -10.18
N PHE A 84 -4.92 -1.59 -9.95
CA PHE A 84 -4.20 -2.14 -8.81
C PHE A 84 -3.24 -3.21 -9.32
N VAL A 85 -1.99 -3.18 -8.86
CA VAL A 85 -0.97 -4.11 -9.30
C VAL A 85 -0.44 -4.90 -8.12
N GLY A 86 -0.70 -6.21 -8.12
CA GLY A 86 -0.01 -7.14 -7.26
C GLY A 86 1.35 -7.48 -7.86
N LYS A 87 2.41 -7.49 -7.04
CA LYS A 87 3.74 -7.86 -7.51
C LYS A 87 4.42 -8.84 -6.54
N ASN A 88 5.19 -9.77 -7.10
CA ASN A 88 6.06 -10.64 -6.33
C ASN A 88 7.34 -10.93 -7.11
N ARG A 89 8.45 -11.12 -6.39
CA ARG A 89 9.79 -11.30 -6.94
C ARG A 89 10.50 -12.47 -6.29
N GLY A 90 11.37 -13.12 -7.03
CA GLY A 90 12.19 -14.22 -6.53
C GLY A 90 12.94 -14.92 -7.65
N ASP A 91 13.66 -15.96 -7.29
CA ASP A 91 14.44 -16.81 -8.18
C ASP A 91 13.66 -18.04 -8.69
N ASN A 92 12.59 -18.42 -8.00
CA ASN A 92 11.78 -19.58 -8.34
C ASN A 92 10.58 -19.20 -9.22
N PHE A 93 10.74 -19.36 -10.52
CA PHE A 93 9.70 -19.08 -11.52
C PHE A 93 8.38 -19.80 -11.23
N HIS A 94 8.42 -21.11 -10.93
CA HIS A 94 7.20 -21.88 -10.72
C HIS A 94 6.42 -21.46 -9.47
N ALA A 95 7.12 -21.16 -8.38
CA ALA A 95 6.48 -20.65 -7.15
C ALA A 95 5.80 -19.31 -7.41
N LEU A 96 6.45 -18.41 -8.15
CA LEU A 96 5.89 -17.11 -8.52
C LEU A 96 4.72 -17.25 -9.49
N GLN A 97 4.79 -18.16 -10.44
CA GLN A 97 3.69 -18.45 -11.35
C GLN A 97 2.46 -19.00 -10.61
N GLN A 98 2.66 -19.91 -9.65
CA GLN A 98 1.59 -20.43 -8.80
C GLN A 98 0.97 -19.30 -7.97
N TRP A 99 1.79 -18.44 -7.37
CA TRP A 99 1.33 -17.27 -6.65
C TRP A 99 0.47 -16.36 -7.55
N ALA A 100 0.95 -15.99 -8.74
CA ALA A 100 0.23 -15.11 -9.66
C ALA A 100 -1.10 -15.70 -10.14
N ASN A 101 -1.15 -17.01 -10.41
CA ASN A 101 -2.36 -17.72 -10.79
C ASN A 101 -3.38 -17.76 -9.63
N GLY A 102 -2.89 -17.98 -8.40
CA GLY A 102 -3.70 -18.00 -7.19
C GLY A 102 -4.14 -16.63 -6.70
N PHE A 103 -3.59 -15.54 -7.24
CA PHE A 103 -3.92 -14.17 -6.85
C PHE A 103 -5.30 -13.78 -7.40
N THR A 104 -6.26 -13.48 -6.52
CA THR A 104 -7.68 -13.36 -6.88
C THR A 104 -8.28 -12.01 -6.48
N VAL A 105 -9.39 -11.65 -7.14
CA VAL A 105 -10.18 -10.47 -6.78
C VAL A 105 -10.66 -10.57 -5.33
N ALA A 106 -11.21 -11.72 -4.94
CA ALA A 106 -11.87 -11.86 -3.63
C ALA A 106 -10.89 -11.80 -2.43
N GLN A 107 -9.67 -12.31 -2.58
CA GLN A 107 -8.73 -12.46 -1.46
C GLN A 107 -7.63 -11.41 -1.44
N ASP A 108 -7.17 -11.01 -2.63
CA ASP A 108 -5.93 -10.23 -2.74
C ASP A 108 -6.17 -8.77 -3.11
N LEU A 109 -7.19 -8.49 -3.93
CA LEU A 109 -7.51 -7.12 -4.32
C LEU A 109 -7.86 -6.22 -3.13
N PRO A 110 -8.64 -6.65 -2.10
CA PRO A 110 -8.92 -5.80 -0.94
C PRO A 110 -7.64 -5.30 -0.26
N ARG A 111 -6.58 -6.11 -0.18
CA ARG A 111 -5.29 -5.68 0.39
C ARG A 111 -4.61 -4.59 -0.44
N LEU A 112 -4.66 -4.70 -1.78
CA LEU A 112 -4.10 -3.67 -2.67
C LEU A 112 -4.89 -2.36 -2.56
N ILE A 113 -6.21 -2.46 -2.44
CA ILE A 113 -7.08 -1.30 -2.23
C ILE A 113 -6.78 -0.66 -0.88
N VAL A 114 -6.67 -1.45 0.20
CA VAL A 114 -6.31 -0.97 1.53
C VAL A 114 -5.01 -0.18 1.49
N GLN A 115 -3.95 -0.71 0.88
CA GLN A 115 -2.67 -0.01 0.77
C GLN A 115 -2.82 1.35 0.08
N ARG A 116 -3.58 1.42 -1.01
CA ARG A 116 -3.83 2.67 -1.74
C ARG A 116 -4.66 3.65 -0.92
N VAL A 117 -5.68 3.16 -0.20
CA VAL A 117 -6.53 3.96 0.70
C VAL A 117 -5.72 4.48 1.89
N GLU A 118 -4.92 3.66 2.55
CA GLU A 118 -4.03 4.08 3.64
C GLU A 118 -3.12 5.22 3.21
N TRP A 119 -2.42 5.03 2.08
CA TRP A 119 -1.57 6.07 1.53
C TRP A 119 -2.35 7.36 1.27
N ARG A 120 -3.57 7.24 0.76
CA ARG A 120 -4.42 8.39 0.45
C ARG A 120 -4.92 9.10 1.69
N LEU A 121 -5.26 8.36 2.74
CA LEU A 121 -5.64 8.93 4.04
C LEU A 121 -4.46 9.67 4.68
N VAL A 122 -3.27 9.09 4.66
CA VAL A 122 -2.04 9.73 5.16
C VAL A 122 -1.76 11.02 4.39
N ALA A 123 -1.83 11.01 3.06
CA ALA A 123 -1.62 12.19 2.24
C ALA A 123 -2.68 13.29 2.51
N ALA A 124 -3.95 12.89 2.67
CA ALA A 124 -5.04 13.82 2.97
C ALA A 124 -4.95 14.39 4.39
N ALA A 125 -4.42 13.62 5.34
CA ALA A 125 -4.23 14.02 6.74
C ALA A 125 -2.95 14.81 6.98
N ALA A 126 -2.02 14.90 6.03
CA ALA A 126 -0.72 15.58 6.19
C ALA A 126 -0.85 17.06 6.60
N LEU A 127 -2.01 17.66 6.40
CA LEU A 127 -2.32 19.04 6.79
C LEU A 127 -3.04 19.15 8.14
N TYR A 128 -3.31 18.03 8.82
CA TYR A 128 -4.09 17.98 10.06
C TYR A 128 -3.31 17.25 11.15
N PRO A 129 -3.38 17.70 12.43
CA PRO A 129 -2.83 16.96 13.55
C PRO A 129 -3.44 15.56 13.69
N ASP A 130 -2.67 14.59 14.17
CA ASP A 130 -3.04 13.17 14.25
C ASP A 130 -4.32 12.87 15.06
N ASP A 131 -4.70 13.76 15.98
CA ASP A 131 -5.89 13.64 16.82
C ASP A 131 -7.16 14.24 16.21
N GLU A 132 -7.06 14.98 15.08
CA GLU A 132 -8.21 15.65 14.48
C GLU A 132 -9.16 14.72 13.72
N TYR A 133 -8.71 13.57 13.24
CA TYR A 133 -9.54 12.60 12.51
C TYR A 133 -9.98 11.38 13.37
N GLY A 134 -9.47 11.25 14.60
CA GLY A 134 -9.93 10.28 15.60
C GLY A 134 -9.98 8.83 15.11
N GLU A 135 -11.12 8.19 15.26
CA GLU A 135 -11.34 6.78 14.86
C GLU A 135 -11.66 6.60 13.37
N PHE A 136 -11.79 7.68 12.59
CA PHE A 136 -12.23 7.60 11.18
C PHE A 136 -11.33 6.71 10.32
N PHE A 137 -10.02 6.87 10.41
CA PHE A 137 -9.07 6.09 9.60
C PHE A 137 -9.11 4.60 9.90
N PRO A 138 -9.00 4.15 11.16
CA PRO A 138 -9.11 2.73 11.49
C PRO A 138 -10.42 2.10 11.02
N TYR A 139 -11.53 2.81 11.13
CA TYR A 139 -12.81 2.32 10.64
C TYR A 139 -12.87 2.25 9.11
N MET A 140 -12.36 3.27 8.42
CA MET A 140 -12.27 3.28 6.96
C MET A 140 -11.45 2.09 6.45
N ILE A 141 -10.25 1.88 6.98
CA ILE A 141 -9.37 0.77 6.61
C ILE A 141 -10.06 -0.58 6.83
N ARG A 142 -10.66 -0.76 8.00
CA ARG A 142 -11.38 -2.00 8.31
C ARG A 142 -12.54 -2.23 7.33
N ARG A 143 -13.38 -1.22 7.08
CA ARG A 143 -14.51 -1.35 6.16
C ARG A 143 -14.05 -1.67 4.74
N VAL A 144 -12.99 -1.01 4.26
CA VAL A 144 -12.40 -1.29 2.95
C VAL A 144 -11.84 -2.71 2.86
N SER A 145 -11.22 -3.20 3.95
CA SER A 145 -10.68 -4.56 4.01
C SER A 145 -11.78 -5.64 3.99
N ASP A 146 -12.92 -5.35 4.63
CA ASP A 146 -14.04 -6.29 4.76
C ASP A 146 -15.02 -6.21 3.58
N GLU A 147 -14.81 -5.27 2.63
CA GLU A 147 -15.70 -5.04 1.49
C GLU A 147 -15.42 -6.01 0.34
N GLU A 148 -16.48 -6.37 -0.39
CA GLU A 148 -16.40 -7.13 -1.63
C GLU A 148 -16.37 -6.19 -2.84
N TYR A 149 -15.60 -6.53 -3.86
CA TYR A 149 -15.44 -5.74 -5.10
C TYR A 149 -15.88 -6.55 -6.32
N PRO A 150 -17.19 -6.82 -6.47
CA PRO A 150 -17.72 -7.74 -7.50
C PRO A 150 -17.47 -7.24 -8.94
N GLU A 151 -17.40 -5.92 -9.12
CA GLU A 151 -17.19 -5.30 -10.45
C GLU A 151 -15.70 -5.21 -10.81
N ALA A 152 -14.81 -5.68 -9.93
CA ALA A 152 -13.39 -5.69 -10.22
C ALA A 152 -13.03 -6.84 -11.17
N VAL A 153 -12.11 -6.55 -12.08
CA VAL A 153 -11.64 -7.49 -13.09
C VAL A 153 -10.16 -7.78 -12.90
N LYS A 154 -9.77 -9.06 -12.90
CA LYS A 154 -8.38 -9.47 -13.08
C LYS A 154 -8.06 -9.39 -14.58
N GLU A 155 -7.35 -8.36 -14.98
CA GLU A 155 -7.09 -8.03 -16.38
C GLU A 155 -5.99 -8.91 -16.98
N ASN A 156 -4.87 -9.03 -16.27
CA ASN A 156 -3.70 -9.70 -16.83
C ASN A 156 -2.73 -10.20 -15.76
N ILE A 157 -1.91 -11.16 -16.16
CA ILE A 157 -0.70 -11.60 -15.46
C ILE A 157 0.46 -11.44 -16.45
N PHE A 158 1.56 -10.89 -15.98
CA PHE A 158 2.76 -10.74 -16.78
C PHE A 158 4.01 -10.99 -15.97
N TRP A 159 5.04 -11.59 -16.58
CA TRP A 159 6.31 -11.80 -15.91
C TRP A 159 7.49 -11.24 -16.71
N THR A 160 8.51 -10.83 -15.96
CA THR A 160 9.83 -10.46 -16.48
C THR A 160 10.92 -11.21 -15.74
N LYS A 161 12.02 -11.49 -16.46
CA LYS A 161 13.29 -11.89 -15.86
C LYS A 161 14.23 -10.69 -15.89
N GLN A 162 14.76 -10.34 -14.75
CA GLN A 162 15.58 -9.17 -14.56
C GLN A 162 16.99 -9.59 -14.12
N ARG A 163 18.00 -8.85 -14.55
CA ARG A 163 19.40 -9.00 -14.18
C ARG A 163 19.87 -7.77 -13.43
N LYS A 164 20.59 -7.99 -12.32
CA LYS A 164 21.21 -6.91 -11.57
C LYS A 164 22.32 -6.29 -12.42
N ILE A 165 22.32 -4.97 -12.58
CA ILE A 165 23.40 -4.21 -13.19
C ILE A 165 24.36 -3.88 -12.06
N PRO A 166 25.67 -4.17 -12.19
CA PRO A 166 26.68 -3.78 -11.20
C PRO A 166 26.67 -2.25 -11.04
N ASP A 167 26.71 -1.77 -9.80
CA ASP A 167 26.89 -0.35 -9.52
C ASP A 167 28.31 0.06 -9.92
N GLU A 168 28.46 1.13 -10.72
CA GLU A 168 29.78 1.61 -11.18
C GLU A 168 30.69 2.00 -10.00
N GLU A 169 30.10 2.37 -8.86
CA GLU A 169 30.83 2.75 -7.65
C GLU A 169 31.46 1.55 -6.91
N GLU A 170 30.89 0.33 -7.01
CA GLU A 170 31.49 -0.87 -6.40
C GLU A 170 32.83 -1.27 -7.07
N ASN A 171 33.06 -0.82 -8.31
CA ASN A 171 34.27 -1.14 -9.07
C ASN A 171 35.39 -0.07 -8.95
N ALA A 172 35.08 1.11 -8.39
CA ALA A 172 36.04 2.23 -8.36
C ALA A 172 37.15 2.09 -7.32
N ASP A 173 36.94 1.31 -6.24
CA ASP A 173 37.87 1.11 -5.16
C ASP A 173 38.66 -0.23 -5.24
N SER A 174 38.45 -1.03 -6.29
CA SER A 174 39.12 -2.30 -6.46
C SER A 174 40.49 -2.08 -7.14
N GLU A 175 41.60 -2.25 -6.38
CA GLU A 175 42.96 -2.32 -6.93
C GLU A 175 43.20 -3.58 -7.78
N THR A 176 42.17 -4.43 -7.98
CA THR A 176 42.25 -5.66 -8.76
C THR A 176 42.05 -5.37 -10.25
N PRO A 177 42.86 -5.90 -11.14
CA PRO A 177 42.70 -5.73 -12.59
C PRO A 177 41.31 -6.24 -13.02
N PRO A 178 40.63 -5.56 -13.97
CA PRO A 178 39.22 -5.87 -14.35
C PRO A 178 38.99 -7.26 -14.96
N GLU A 179 40.06 -7.99 -15.29
CA GLU A 179 39.97 -9.33 -15.91
C GLU A 179 39.63 -10.45 -14.92
N ASP A 180 39.80 -10.24 -13.60
CA ASP A 180 39.57 -11.27 -12.57
C ASP A 180 38.28 -11.05 -11.75
N ILE A 181 37.50 -10.00 -12.02
CA ILE A 181 36.23 -9.75 -11.31
C ILE A 181 35.14 -10.64 -11.91
N VAL A 182 34.91 -11.80 -11.32
CA VAL A 182 33.69 -12.61 -11.59
C VAL A 182 32.51 -11.88 -10.96
N VAL A 183 31.87 -11.01 -11.72
CA VAL A 183 30.59 -10.40 -11.32
C VAL A 183 29.55 -11.52 -11.28
N GLU A 184 29.14 -11.91 -10.08
CA GLU A 184 28.09 -12.90 -9.89
C GLU A 184 26.79 -12.32 -10.46
N GLN A 185 26.37 -12.82 -11.63
CA GLN A 185 25.16 -12.36 -12.31
C GLN A 185 23.95 -12.84 -11.52
N THR A 186 23.31 -11.93 -10.80
CA THR A 186 22.08 -12.22 -10.06
C THR A 186 20.88 -11.96 -10.95
N ASP A 187 20.19 -13.03 -11.32
CA ASP A 187 18.91 -12.96 -12.06
C ASP A 187 17.76 -13.18 -11.09
N ARG A 188 16.62 -12.52 -11.35
CA ARG A 188 15.36 -12.74 -10.63
C ARG A 188 14.17 -12.67 -11.59
N TYR A 189 13.08 -13.32 -11.22
CA TYR A 189 11.79 -13.14 -11.86
C TYR A 189 10.95 -12.12 -11.10
N GLU A 190 10.15 -11.35 -11.81
CA GLU A 190 9.10 -10.50 -11.26
C GLU A 190 7.79 -10.84 -11.96
N PHE A 191 6.77 -11.16 -11.16
CA PHE A 191 5.40 -11.37 -11.62
C PHE A 191 4.53 -10.20 -11.21
N LEU A 192 3.73 -9.73 -12.17
CA LEU A 192 2.77 -8.64 -12.01
C LEU A 192 1.37 -9.18 -12.29
N VAL A 193 0.41 -8.84 -11.43
CA VAL A 193 -1.01 -9.15 -11.61
C VAL A 193 -1.78 -7.83 -11.63
N LEU A 194 -2.43 -7.53 -12.75
CA LEU A 194 -3.20 -6.30 -12.95
C LEU A 194 -4.68 -6.54 -12.65
N PHE A 195 -5.25 -5.69 -11.80
CA PHE A 195 -6.69 -5.56 -11.58
C PHE A 195 -7.16 -4.18 -11.98
N SER A 196 -8.44 -4.08 -12.35
CA SER A 196 -9.11 -2.81 -12.61
C SER A 196 -10.51 -2.79 -12.02
N ILE A 197 -10.97 -1.59 -11.70
CA ILE A 197 -12.36 -1.28 -11.32
C ILE A 197 -12.72 0.03 -12.01
N ASP A 198 -13.93 0.11 -12.55
CA ASP A 198 -14.50 1.36 -13.07
C ASP A 198 -14.45 2.49 -12.02
N LYS A 199 -14.06 3.71 -12.43
CA LYS A 199 -13.85 4.83 -11.50
C LYS A 199 -15.12 5.23 -10.79
N ASP A 200 -16.23 5.35 -11.53
CA ASP A 200 -17.51 5.81 -10.95
C ASP A 200 -18.04 4.76 -9.96
N THR A 201 -17.92 3.48 -10.31
CA THR A 201 -18.29 2.35 -9.44
C THR A 201 -17.48 2.36 -8.15
N PHE A 202 -16.16 2.43 -8.27
CA PHE A 202 -15.28 2.44 -7.09
C PHE A 202 -15.49 3.69 -6.22
N GLN A 203 -15.63 4.87 -6.83
CA GLN A 203 -15.90 6.10 -6.10
C GLN A 203 -17.20 6.05 -5.34
N THR A 204 -18.27 5.53 -5.97
CA THR A 204 -19.57 5.34 -5.32
C THR A 204 -19.44 4.40 -4.12
N GLN A 205 -18.76 3.27 -4.29
CA GLN A 205 -18.54 2.31 -3.21
C GLN A 205 -17.76 2.92 -2.05
N MET A 206 -16.67 3.64 -2.32
CA MET A 206 -15.89 4.31 -1.28
C MET A 206 -16.67 5.42 -0.57
N GLN A 207 -17.49 6.19 -1.30
CA GLN A 207 -18.37 7.20 -0.69
C GLN A 207 -19.39 6.56 0.25
N ASN A 208 -19.99 5.43 -0.12
CA ASN A 208 -20.90 4.67 0.73
C ASN A 208 -20.19 4.17 2.00
N ILE A 209 -18.99 3.60 1.85
CA ILE A 209 -18.17 3.17 3.01
C ILE A 209 -17.93 4.36 3.94
N MET A 210 -17.49 5.50 3.40
CA MET A 210 -17.22 6.70 4.20
C MET A 210 -18.47 7.26 4.90
N ALA A 211 -19.63 7.16 4.26
CA ALA A 211 -20.91 7.61 4.84
C ALA A 211 -21.36 6.73 6.00
N ASP A 212 -21.10 5.43 5.91
CA ASP A 212 -21.51 4.43 6.92
C ASP A 212 -20.57 4.34 8.13
N ILE A 213 -19.44 5.07 8.14
CA ILE A 213 -18.54 5.06 9.28
C ILE A 213 -19.21 5.69 10.49
N LYS A 214 -19.40 4.87 11.52
CA LYS A 214 -19.92 5.27 12.83
C LYS A 214 -18.79 5.13 13.85
N THR A 215 -18.39 6.23 14.44
CA THR A 215 -17.40 6.23 15.54
C THR A 215 -18.07 5.84 16.85
N THR A 216 -17.37 5.08 17.69
CA THR A 216 -17.86 4.66 19.02
C THR A 216 -17.91 5.85 19.98
N ILE A 217 -17.00 6.81 19.78
CA ILE A 217 -16.88 8.05 20.55
C ILE A 217 -17.37 9.18 19.65
N ALA A 218 -18.24 10.04 20.17
CA ALA A 218 -18.67 11.21 19.42
C ALA A 218 -17.47 12.09 19.06
N PRO A 219 -17.27 12.40 17.77
CA PRO A 219 -16.14 13.19 17.33
C PRO A 219 -16.25 14.64 17.83
N THR A 220 -15.12 15.27 18.11
CA THR A 220 -15.09 16.71 18.39
C THR A 220 -15.48 17.50 17.13
N ARG A 221 -15.73 18.80 17.30
CA ARG A 221 -16.01 19.70 16.17
C ARG A 221 -14.85 19.76 15.17
N GLU A 222 -13.63 19.77 15.68
CA GLU A 222 -12.38 19.77 14.93
C GLU A 222 -12.22 18.48 14.14
N GLN A 223 -12.40 17.32 14.77
CA GLN A 223 -12.38 16.01 14.14
C GLN A 223 -13.46 15.89 13.04
N THR A 224 -14.66 16.39 13.29
CA THR A 224 -15.73 16.39 12.28
C THR A 224 -15.34 17.24 11.07
N THR A 225 -14.75 18.42 11.32
CA THR A 225 -14.32 19.33 10.25
C THR A 225 -13.20 18.70 9.42
N ALA A 226 -12.17 18.14 10.06
CA ALA A 226 -11.04 17.46 9.41
C ALA A 226 -11.54 16.27 8.59
N THR A 227 -12.36 15.40 9.16
CA THR A 227 -12.92 14.22 8.48
C THR A 227 -13.75 14.61 7.25
N ASN A 228 -14.57 15.66 7.32
CA ASN A 228 -15.34 16.13 6.18
C ASN A 228 -14.44 16.66 5.05
N LYS A 229 -13.37 17.39 5.38
CA LYS A 229 -12.41 17.84 4.37
C LYS A 229 -11.66 16.65 3.72
N ILE A 230 -11.29 15.64 4.52
CA ILE A 230 -10.67 14.41 3.99
C ILE A 230 -11.63 13.71 3.02
N ARG A 231 -12.92 13.56 3.39
CA ARG A 231 -13.93 12.95 2.51
C ARG A 231 -14.07 13.68 1.17
N LEU A 232 -14.09 15.01 1.19
CA LEU A 232 -14.20 15.82 -0.02
C LEU A 232 -13.00 15.67 -0.94
N ASN A 233 -11.79 15.59 -0.39
CA ASN A 233 -10.55 15.58 -1.15
C ASN A 233 -9.99 14.16 -1.35
N PHE A 234 -10.71 13.12 -0.91
CA PHE A 234 -10.19 11.75 -0.90
C PHE A 234 -9.76 11.28 -2.29
N PHE A 235 -10.51 11.62 -3.32
CA PHE A 235 -10.23 11.18 -4.69
C PHE A 235 -9.28 12.11 -5.45
N GLU A 236 -8.90 13.25 -4.88
CA GLU A 236 -7.90 14.11 -5.50
C GLU A 236 -6.55 13.39 -5.51
N GLY A 237 -6.13 12.89 -6.70
CA GLY A 237 -4.90 12.13 -6.88
C GLY A 237 -4.93 10.67 -6.39
N PHE A 238 -6.13 10.11 -6.16
CA PHE A 238 -6.31 8.68 -5.83
C PHE A 238 -5.82 7.76 -6.96
#